data_ba573a328695a462e12470de2b17adb1
#
_entry.id   ba573a328695a462e12470de2b17adb1
#
_cell.length_a   1.000
_cell.length_b   1.000
_cell.length_c   1.000
_cell.angle_alpha   90.00
_cell.angle_beta   90.00
_cell.angle_gamma   90.00
#
_symmetry.space_group_name_H-M   'P 1'
#
loop_
_entity.id
_entity.type
_entity.pdbx_description
1 polymer ?
#
loop_
_entity_poly.entity_id
_entity_poly.type
_entity_poly.pdbx_seq_one_letter_code
_entity_poly.pdbx_strand_id
1 'polypeptide(L)'
;MEAVMECEPDIIFIGGRLSASYDALNEIAPVVYLATDTQKGLVESVNDNARTIASIFGLEKEVDGKTADFAARIETLQKKAEGNTALVGMTTSGSFNLMGNDGRCSIIGNEIGFDNLAADSVTESRGGGSEHSGSEEKPSKETSDDLGKEGNGSGQGSTSTHGNEASFETVVSMDPDYIFVMDRDSAIGTEGAQLAREIMENELIMKTDAYKNGKIVYLEHPAVWYTAEGGITALDVMLSDLEGILQ
;
A
#
# COMPACT_ATOMS: atom_id res chain seq x y z
N MET A 1 -18.58 8.49 -18.23
CA MET A 1 -18.56 9.91 -18.62
C MET A 1 -19.92 10.57 -18.44
N GLU A 2 -21.01 10.03 -19.01
CA GLU A 2 -22.36 10.63 -18.90
C GLU A 2 -22.76 10.98 -17.47
N ALA A 3 -22.62 10.05 -16.53
CA ALA A 3 -22.93 10.31 -15.12
C ALA A 3 -22.09 11.46 -14.48
N VAL A 4 -20.87 11.68 -14.95
CA VAL A 4 -20.04 12.81 -14.49
C VAL A 4 -20.57 14.13 -15.07
N MET A 5 -20.98 14.11 -16.35
CA MET A 5 -21.59 15.28 -17.01
C MET A 5 -22.91 15.66 -16.35
N GLU A 6 -23.74 14.66 -15.99
CA GLU A 6 -25.02 14.88 -15.30
C GLU A 6 -24.86 15.52 -13.90
N CYS A 7 -23.70 15.35 -13.27
CA CYS A 7 -23.39 15.99 -11.98
C CYS A 7 -23.07 17.48 -12.09
N GLU A 8 -22.81 18.00 -13.30
CA GLU A 8 -22.41 19.38 -13.57
C GLU A 8 -21.31 19.88 -12.59
N PRO A 9 -20.13 19.19 -12.48
CA PRO A 9 -19.12 19.52 -11.49
C PRO A 9 -18.38 20.81 -11.86
N ASP A 10 -18.09 21.63 -10.85
CA ASP A 10 -17.19 22.82 -11.01
C ASP A 10 -15.73 22.41 -11.09
N ILE A 11 -15.36 21.27 -10.47
CA ILE A 11 -14.00 20.72 -10.43
C ILE A 11 -14.06 19.21 -10.23
N ILE A 12 -13.10 18.49 -10.81
CA ILE A 12 -12.99 17.03 -10.70
C ILE A 12 -11.64 16.68 -10.06
N PHE A 13 -11.66 15.94 -8.96
CA PHE A 13 -10.47 15.37 -8.35
C PHE A 13 -10.32 13.91 -8.77
N ILE A 14 -9.16 13.53 -9.28
CA ILE A 14 -8.85 12.15 -9.65
C ILE A 14 -7.51 11.72 -9.07
N GLY A 15 -7.30 10.41 -8.96
CA GLY A 15 -6.03 9.84 -8.52
C GLY A 15 -5.82 8.43 -9.07
N GLY A 16 -4.61 7.91 -8.92
CA GLY A 16 -4.26 6.54 -9.23
C GLY A 16 -4.68 6.10 -10.64
N ARG A 17 -5.56 5.12 -10.70
CA ARG A 17 -6.00 4.46 -11.96
C ARG A 17 -6.77 5.37 -12.93
N LEU A 18 -7.29 6.49 -12.46
CA LEU A 18 -8.06 7.42 -13.29
C LEU A 18 -7.19 8.38 -14.10
N SER A 19 -5.86 8.31 -13.99
CA SER A 19 -4.92 9.12 -14.79
C SER A 19 -5.18 9.02 -16.29
N ALA A 20 -5.49 7.82 -16.79
CA ALA A 20 -5.82 7.60 -18.20
C ALA A 20 -7.12 8.29 -18.68
N SER A 21 -7.97 8.72 -17.76
CA SER A 21 -9.22 9.42 -18.07
C SER A 21 -9.09 10.95 -17.94
N TYR A 22 -7.89 11.46 -17.65
CA TYR A 22 -7.66 12.88 -17.38
C TYR A 22 -8.20 13.79 -18.49
N ASP A 23 -7.78 13.56 -19.73
CA ASP A 23 -8.15 14.41 -20.88
C ASP A 23 -9.67 14.42 -21.10
N ALA A 24 -10.29 13.25 -21.06
CA ALA A 24 -11.73 13.13 -21.28
C ALA A 24 -12.56 13.76 -20.14
N LEU A 25 -12.06 13.72 -18.88
CA LEU A 25 -12.70 14.39 -17.75
C LEU A 25 -12.49 15.91 -17.81
N ASN A 26 -11.35 16.36 -18.31
CA ASN A 26 -11.03 17.79 -18.44
C ASN A 26 -11.84 18.49 -19.54
N GLU A 27 -12.49 17.74 -20.42
CA GLU A 27 -13.49 18.29 -21.36
C GLU A 27 -14.82 18.64 -20.64
N ILE A 28 -15.08 18.07 -19.46
CA ILE A 28 -16.28 18.30 -18.67
C ILE A 28 -16.09 19.46 -17.69
N ALA A 29 -15.01 19.39 -16.88
CA ALA A 29 -14.66 20.42 -15.89
C ALA A 29 -13.17 20.37 -15.60
N PRO A 30 -12.56 21.41 -15.00
CA PRO A 30 -11.17 21.41 -14.57
C PRO A 30 -10.84 20.18 -13.72
N VAL A 31 -9.75 19.47 -14.06
CA VAL A 31 -9.33 18.25 -13.36
C VAL A 31 -8.07 18.52 -12.56
N VAL A 32 -8.07 18.10 -11.29
CA VAL A 32 -6.90 18.08 -10.41
C VAL A 32 -6.52 16.62 -10.16
N TYR A 33 -5.29 16.26 -10.54
CA TYR A 33 -4.77 14.92 -10.30
C TYR A 33 -4.05 14.87 -8.94
N LEU A 34 -4.52 14.01 -8.06
CA LEU A 34 -3.99 13.80 -6.71
C LEU A 34 -3.57 12.34 -6.57
N ALA A 35 -2.28 12.09 -6.48
CA ALA A 35 -1.74 10.76 -6.29
C ALA A 35 -0.74 10.75 -5.13
N THR A 36 -0.53 9.57 -4.56
CA THR A 36 0.62 9.34 -3.69
C THR A 36 1.85 9.06 -4.55
N ASP A 37 2.94 9.75 -4.28
CA ASP A 37 4.22 9.55 -4.92
C ASP A 37 5.12 8.72 -4.00
N THR A 38 5.35 7.47 -4.36
CA THR A 38 6.17 6.56 -3.55
C THR A 38 7.62 7.00 -3.42
N GLN A 39 8.11 7.86 -4.31
CA GLN A 39 9.46 8.44 -4.22
C GLN A 39 9.57 9.51 -3.12
N LYS A 40 8.49 10.23 -2.88
CA LYS A 40 8.39 11.23 -1.81
C LYS A 40 8.00 10.64 -0.46
N GLY A 41 7.34 9.49 -0.47
CA GLY A 41 6.72 8.90 0.70
C GLY A 41 5.24 9.33 0.88
N LEU A 42 4.55 8.60 1.75
CA LEU A 42 3.11 8.78 1.95
C LEU A 42 2.79 10.13 2.60
N VAL A 43 3.47 10.48 3.67
CA VAL A 43 3.16 11.69 4.47
C VAL A 43 3.37 12.96 3.66
N GLU A 44 4.48 13.06 2.91
CA GLU A 44 4.73 14.21 2.05
C GLU A 44 3.70 14.31 0.93
N SER A 45 3.36 13.17 0.28
CA SER A 45 2.33 13.13 -0.76
C SER A 45 0.95 13.57 -0.26
N VAL A 46 0.54 13.11 0.93
CA VAL A 46 -0.72 13.52 1.57
C VAL A 46 -0.71 15.03 1.85
N ASN A 47 0.39 15.57 2.35
CA ASN A 47 0.53 17.00 2.62
C ASN A 47 0.46 17.83 1.34
N ASP A 48 1.14 17.41 0.27
CA ASP A 48 1.13 18.11 -1.03
C ASP A 48 -0.29 18.12 -1.62
N ASN A 49 -0.97 16.97 -1.61
CA ASN A 49 -2.34 16.84 -2.08
C ASN A 49 -3.31 17.72 -1.25
N ALA A 50 -3.16 17.69 0.07
CA ALA A 50 -3.98 18.49 0.97
C ALA A 50 -3.77 19.99 0.76
N ARG A 51 -2.52 20.46 0.57
CA ARG A 51 -2.22 21.86 0.26
C ARG A 51 -2.77 22.27 -1.09
N THR A 52 -2.74 21.39 -2.09
CA THR A 52 -3.36 21.64 -3.39
C THR A 52 -4.87 21.87 -3.24
N ILE A 53 -5.57 21.00 -2.51
CA ILE A 53 -7.00 21.18 -2.22
C ILE A 53 -7.24 22.46 -1.41
N ALA A 54 -6.46 22.68 -0.36
CA ALA A 54 -6.59 23.84 0.52
C ALA A 54 -6.44 25.17 -0.25
N SER A 55 -5.53 25.25 -1.21
CA SER A 55 -5.33 26.46 -2.03
C SER A 55 -6.54 26.80 -2.90
N ILE A 56 -7.35 25.81 -3.26
CA ILE A 56 -8.58 26.01 -4.04
C ILE A 56 -9.72 26.53 -3.14
N PHE A 57 -9.77 26.07 -1.88
CA PHE A 57 -10.89 26.36 -0.97
C PHE A 57 -10.53 27.34 0.16
N GLY A 58 -9.30 27.85 0.22
CA GLY A 58 -8.84 28.80 1.25
C GLY A 58 -8.71 28.18 2.64
N LEU A 59 -8.24 26.92 2.71
CA LEU A 59 -8.13 26.10 3.94
C LEU A 59 -6.66 25.83 4.33
N GLU A 60 -5.71 26.69 3.91
CA GLU A 60 -4.28 26.45 4.09
C GLU A 60 -3.88 26.36 5.57
N LYS A 61 -4.51 27.15 6.43
CA LYS A 61 -4.22 27.17 7.87
C LYS A 61 -4.62 25.89 8.58
N GLU A 62 -5.75 25.30 8.16
CA GLU A 62 -6.24 24.03 8.67
C GLU A 62 -5.28 22.90 8.30
N VAL A 63 -4.78 22.89 7.08
CA VAL A 63 -3.79 21.92 6.60
C VAL A 63 -2.46 22.08 7.34
N ASP A 64 -1.97 23.32 7.54
CA ASP A 64 -0.74 23.56 8.28
C ASP A 64 -0.82 23.05 9.71
N GLY A 65 -1.97 23.22 10.38
CA GLY A 65 -2.22 22.70 11.72
C GLY A 65 -2.19 21.18 11.76
N LYS A 66 -2.85 20.51 10.82
CA LYS A 66 -2.85 19.04 10.72
C LYS A 66 -1.48 18.47 10.39
N THR A 67 -0.75 19.09 9.47
CA THR A 67 0.61 18.68 9.11
C THR A 67 1.57 18.72 10.30
N ALA A 68 1.48 19.78 11.13
CA ALA A 68 2.28 19.90 12.33
C ALA A 68 1.93 18.82 13.38
N ASP A 69 0.65 18.51 13.55
CA ASP A 69 0.18 17.44 14.42
C ASP A 69 0.72 16.07 13.97
N PHE A 70 0.60 15.73 12.70
CA PHE A 70 1.11 14.48 12.15
C PHE A 70 2.62 14.34 12.34
N ALA A 71 3.39 15.40 12.11
CA ALA A 71 4.83 15.38 12.32
C ALA A 71 5.20 15.06 13.77
N ALA A 72 4.52 15.65 14.74
CA ALA A 72 4.76 15.40 16.17
C ALA A 72 4.39 13.94 16.59
N ARG A 73 3.30 13.41 16.04
CA ARG A 73 2.88 12.02 16.27
C ARG A 73 3.86 11.03 15.66
N ILE A 74 4.31 11.28 14.43
CA ILE A 74 5.32 10.46 13.75
C ILE A 74 6.62 10.45 14.56
N GLU A 75 7.11 11.62 15.03
CA GLU A 75 8.31 11.69 15.86
C GLU A 75 8.17 10.84 17.14
N THR A 76 6.98 10.79 17.70
CA THR A 76 6.71 9.95 18.90
C THR A 76 6.76 8.46 18.56
N LEU A 77 6.18 8.06 17.43
CA LEU A 77 6.18 6.68 16.94
C LEU A 77 7.58 6.22 16.53
N GLN A 78 8.39 7.10 15.92
CA GLN A 78 9.78 6.81 15.55
C GLN A 78 10.63 6.38 16.75
N LYS A 79 10.44 7.02 17.92
CA LYS A 79 11.15 6.66 19.15
C LYS A 79 10.80 5.25 19.64
N LYS A 80 9.62 4.74 19.27
CA LYS A 80 9.17 3.37 19.61
C LYS A 80 9.62 2.34 18.59
N ALA A 81 9.79 2.77 17.34
CA ALA A 81 10.28 1.93 16.26
C ALA A 81 11.80 1.75 16.30
N GLU A 82 12.53 2.69 16.91
CA GLU A 82 14.00 2.71 16.91
C GLU A 82 14.59 1.37 17.39
N GLY A 83 15.42 0.76 16.54
CA GLY A 83 16.11 -0.49 16.82
C GLY A 83 15.24 -1.74 16.79
N ASN A 84 13.97 -1.64 16.38
CA ASN A 84 13.08 -2.79 16.21
C ASN A 84 12.96 -3.19 14.74
N THR A 85 13.06 -4.49 14.50
CA THR A 85 12.77 -5.10 13.20
C THR A 85 11.27 -5.37 13.04
N ALA A 86 10.80 -5.35 11.81
CA ALA A 86 9.41 -5.68 11.51
C ALA A 86 9.27 -6.51 10.24
N LEU A 87 8.18 -7.26 10.15
CA LEU A 87 7.62 -7.70 8.89
C LEU A 87 6.27 -7.01 8.69
N VAL A 88 6.07 -6.44 7.53
CA VAL A 88 4.77 -5.88 7.12
C VAL A 88 4.16 -6.83 6.11
N GLY A 89 2.92 -7.21 6.31
CA GLY A 89 2.26 -8.13 5.40
C GLY A 89 0.76 -7.96 5.35
N MET A 90 0.18 -8.60 4.35
CA MET A 90 -1.23 -8.55 4.04
C MET A 90 -1.80 -9.97 3.96
N THR A 91 -2.88 -10.22 4.67
CA THR A 91 -3.63 -11.46 4.50
C THR A 91 -4.65 -11.30 3.36
N THR A 92 -4.70 -12.30 2.51
CA THR A 92 -5.69 -12.41 1.42
C THR A 92 -5.87 -13.87 1.02
N SER A 93 -7.10 -14.30 0.84
CA SER A 93 -7.44 -15.64 0.38
C SER A 93 -6.75 -16.78 1.16
N GLY A 94 -6.57 -16.60 2.47
CA GLY A 94 -5.93 -17.57 3.35
C GLY A 94 -4.40 -17.56 3.36
N SER A 95 -3.76 -16.69 2.57
CA SER A 95 -2.29 -16.52 2.50
C SER A 95 -1.84 -15.27 3.26
N PHE A 96 -0.57 -15.25 3.71
CA PHE A 96 0.12 -14.08 4.21
C PHE A 96 1.18 -13.64 3.19
N ASN A 97 1.05 -12.42 2.70
CA ASN A 97 1.92 -11.86 1.67
C ASN A 97 2.78 -10.75 2.26
N LEU A 98 4.09 -10.82 2.10
CA LEU A 98 5.02 -9.79 2.55
C LEU A 98 4.91 -8.55 1.69
N MET A 99 4.98 -7.39 2.32
CA MET A 99 4.94 -6.08 1.69
C MET A 99 6.24 -5.33 1.93
N GLY A 100 6.79 -4.79 0.84
CA GLY A 100 7.96 -3.91 0.89
C GLY A 100 7.60 -2.48 1.32
N ASN A 101 8.59 -1.60 1.21
CA ASN A 101 8.45 -0.18 1.54
C ASN A 101 8.05 0.69 0.32
N ASP A 102 7.65 0.07 -0.78
CA ASP A 102 7.33 0.73 -2.07
C ASP A 102 5.83 0.88 -2.34
N GLY A 103 4.99 0.43 -1.43
CA GLY A 103 3.54 0.39 -1.63
C GLY A 103 2.72 0.70 -0.39
N ARG A 104 1.61 0.00 -0.26
CA ARG A 104 0.71 0.12 0.92
C ARG A 104 1.45 -0.20 2.20
N CYS A 105 1.07 0.47 3.26
CA CYS A 105 1.69 0.36 4.58
C CYS A 105 3.17 0.80 4.63
N SER A 106 3.69 1.42 3.56
CA SER A 106 5.08 1.91 3.50
C SER A 106 5.43 2.88 4.62
N ILE A 107 4.46 3.59 5.17
CA ILE A 107 4.62 4.48 6.32
C ILE A 107 5.29 3.79 7.52
N ILE A 108 5.04 2.49 7.71
CA ILE A 108 5.60 1.71 8.84
C ILE A 108 7.12 1.66 8.77
N GLY A 109 7.66 1.39 7.58
CA GLY A 109 9.11 1.36 7.35
C GLY A 109 9.69 2.73 7.07
N ASN A 110 9.10 3.48 6.13
CA ASN A 110 9.71 4.71 5.62
C ASN A 110 9.62 5.88 6.59
N GLU A 111 8.44 6.14 7.15
CA GLU A 111 8.21 7.33 7.97
C GLU A 111 8.29 7.04 9.47
N ILE A 112 7.77 5.89 9.92
CA ILE A 112 7.84 5.48 11.33
C ILE A 112 9.21 4.86 11.66
N GLY A 113 9.86 4.20 10.69
CA GLY A 113 11.25 3.79 10.79
C GLY A 113 11.47 2.42 11.42
N PHE A 114 10.50 1.51 11.38
CA PHE A 114 10.78 0.09 11.62
C PHE A 114 11.70 -0.45 10.53
N ASP A 115 12.68 -1.27 10.91
CA ASP A 115 13.51 -2.02 9.95
C ASP A 115 12.67 -3.16 9.35
N ASN A 116 12.02 -2.88 8.20
CA ASN A 116 11.22 -3.87 7.50
C ASN A 116 12.11 -4.90 6.80
N LEU A 117 12.19 -6.10 7.37
CA LEU A 117 13.01 -7.20 6.84
C LEU A 117 12.58 -7.66 5.43
N ALA A 118 11.42 -7.23 4.96
CA ALA A 118 10.92 -7.46 3.61
C ALA A 118 10.94 -6.17 2.74
N ALA A 119 11.74 -5.17 3.09
CA ALA A 119 11.78 -3.86 2.40
C ALA A 119 11.98 -3.97 0.89
N ASP A 120 12.79 -4.93 0.44
CA ASP A 120 13.07 -5.18 -0.98
C ASP A 120 11.98 -6.01 -1.70
N SER A 121 10.93 -6.40 -0.99
CA SER A 121 9.78 -7.10 -1.58
C SER A 121 8.95 -6.11 -2.38
N VAL A 122 9.16 -6.06 -3.70
CA VAL A 122 8.49 -5.11 -4.60
C VAL A 122 7.01 -5.45 -4.72
N THR A 123 6.17 -4.50 -4.34
CA THR A 123 4.73 -4.54 -4.61
C THR A 123 4.46 -3.83 -5.93
N GLU A 124 4.26 -4.57 -7.03
CA GLU A 124 3.92 -3.95 -8.31
C GLU A 124 2.62 -3.14 -8.20
N SER A 125 2.76 -1.82 -8.21
CA SER A 125 1.63 -0.92 -8.43
C SER A 125 1.23 -1.01 -9.90
N ARG A 126 0.03 -1.51 -10.21
CA ARG A 126 -0.61 -1.32 -11.52
C ARG A 126 -1.04 0.14 -11.69
N GLY A 127 -0.07 1.04 -11.76
CA GLY A 127 -0.24 2.42 -12.18
C GLY A 127 0.37 2.57 -13.56
N GLY A 128 -0.48 2.67 -14.59
CA GLY A 128 -0.04 2.85 -15.96
C GLY A 128 0.75 4.14 -16.13
N GLY A 129 1.99 3.99 -16.53
CA GLY A 129 2.84 5.01 -17.11
C GLY A 129 3.57 4.33 -18.27
N SER A 130 2.93 4.22 -19.44
CA SER A 130 3.59 3.83 -20.66
C SER A 130 4.49 4.96 -21.09
N GLU A 131 5.77 4.89 -20.81
CA GLU A 131 6.76 5.66 -21.53
C GLU A 131 6.81 5.15 -22.97
N HIS A 132 6.36 5.98 -23.87
CA HIS A 132 6.43 5.80 -25.31
C HIS A 132 7.88 5.98 -25.77
N SER A 133 8.64 4.90 -25.80
CA SER A 133 9.90 4.82 -26.53
C SER A 133 9.64 4.11 -27.84
N GLY A 134 9.60 4.90 -28.93
CA GLY A 134 9.44 4.38 -30.27
C GLY A 134 10.67 3.58 -30.72
N SER A 135 10.43 2.43 -31.32
CA SER A 135 11.32 1.84 -32.33
C SER A 135 10.55 0.85 -33.20
N GLU A 136 10.39 1.27 -34.44
CA GLU A 136 10.35 0.56 -35.73
C GLU A 136 9.84 -0.88 -35.82
N GLU A 137 8.81 -1.00 -36.65
CA GLU A 137 8.31 -2.23 -37.30
C GLU A 137 9.41 -3.03 -38.02
N LYS A 138 9.31 -4.38 -37.93
CA LYS A 138 9.42 -5.27 -39.09
C LYS A 138 8.71 -6.61 -38.89
N PRO A 139 8.21 -7.25 -39.98
CA PRO A 139 7.08 -8.18 -39.93
C PRO A 139 7.42 -9.67 -39.99
N SER A 140 6.47 -10.43 -39.42
CA SER A 140 6.03 -11.80 -39.74
C SER A 140 6.99 -12.88 -40.18
N LYS A 141 6.91 -14.06 -39.53
CA LYS A 141 6.55 -15.33 -40.20
C LYS A 141 6.10 -16.39 -39.19
N GLU A 142 4.95 -16.97 -39.53
CA GLU A 142 4.42 -18.21 -38.98
C GLU A 142 5.40 -19.38 -39.19
N THR A 143 5.46 -20.29 -38.25
CA THR A 143 5.37 -21.74 -38.50
C THR A 143 5.19 -22.51 -37.20
N SER A 144 4.35 -23.49 -37.34
CA SER A 144 3.83 -24.49 -36.43
C SER A 144 4.83 -25.50 -35.86
N ASP A 145 4.33 -26.16 -34.78
CA ASP A 145 4.60 -27.52 -34.29
C ASP A 145 5.93 -27.80 -33.58
N ASP A 146 5.92 -28.27 -32.34
CA ASP A 146 5.84 -29.64 -31.87
C ASP A 146 6.35 -29.82 -30.42
N LEU A 147 5.57 -30.57 -29.63
CA LEU A 147 5.91 -31.46 -28.51
C LEU A 147 7.15 -31.25 -27.61
N GLY A 148 6.84 -31.00 -26.32
CA GLY A 148 7.40 -31.81 -25.22
C GLY A 148 8.85 -31.62 -24.83
N LYS A 149 9.07 -30.99 -23.68
CA LYS A 149 10.05 -31.51 -22.67
C LYS A 149 9.89 -30.79 -21.31
N GLU A 150 9.76 -31.61 -20.29
CA GLU A 150 9.99 -31.21 -18.90
C GLU A 150 11.33 -30.48 -18.76
N GLY A 151 11.30 -29.30 -18.17
CA GLY A 151 12.49 -28.51 -17.86
C GLY A 151 12.23 -27.78 -16.54
N ASN A 152 12.87 -28.29 -15.49
CA ASN A 152 13.02 -27.67 -14.19
C ASN A 152 13.54 -26.24 -14.36
N GLY A 153 12.64 -25.24 -14.24
CA GLY A 153 12.94 -23.83 -14.30
C GLY A 153 12.62 -23.20 -12.97
N SER A 154 13.66 -22.79 -12.24
CA SER A 154 13.59 -21.90 -11.08
C SER A 154 12.59 -20.78 -11.34
N GLY A 155 11.45 -20.82 -10.66
CA GLY A 155 10.39 -19.84 -10.81
C GLY A 155 10.88 -18.47 -10.33
N GLN A 156 11.03 -17.57 -11.25
CA GLN A 156 11.06 -16.15 -10.99
C GLN A 156 9.64 -15.78 -10.50
N GLY A 157 9.54 -15.45 -9.21
CA GLY A 157 8.26 -15.12 -8.58
C GLY A 157 7.57 -13.97 -9.32
N SER A 158 6.36 -14.22 -9.74
CA SER A 158 5.45 -13.18 -10.25
C SER A 158 5.14 -12.25 -9.08
N THR A 159 5.68 -11.04 -9.09
CA THR A 159 5.34 -9.99 -8.15
C THR A 159 3.88 -9.59 -8.33
N SER A 160 3.06 -9.87 -7.34
CA SER A 160 1.63 -9.54 -7.38
C SER A 160 1.39 -8.20 -6.68
N THR A 161 0.37 -7.45 -7.14
CA THR A 161 -0.10 -6.20 -6.47
C THR A 161 -0.54 -6.40 -5.02
N HIS A 162 -0.45 -7.61 -4.51
CA HIS A 162 -0.85 -8.05 -3.17
C HIS A 162 0.32 -8.50 -2.31
N GLY A 163 1.54 -8.11 -2.66
CA GLY A 163 2.75 -8.58 -1.99
C GLY A 163 3.20 -9.96 -2.48
N ASN A 164 4.32 -10.42 -1.96
CA ASN A 164 4.87 -11.74 -2.28
C ASN A 164 4.40 -12.75 -1.24
N GLU A 165 3.71 -13.82 -1.68
CA GLU A 165 3.32 -14.89 -0.78
C GLU A 165 4.55 -15.47 -0.08
N ALA A 166 4.52 -15.46 1.25
CA ALA A 166 5.58 -16.02 2.07
C ALA A 166 5.11 -17.30 2.74
N SER A 167 5.99 -18.29 2.75
CA SER A 167 5.77 -19.41 3.65
C SER A 167 5.96 -18.96 5.11
N PHE A 168 5.23 -19.56 6.03
CA PHE A 168 5.41 -19.26 7.45
C PHE A 168 6.80 -19.66 7.97
N GLU A 169 7.48 -20.60 7.32
CA GLU A 169 8.87 -20.93 7.58
C GLU A 169 9.80 -19.74 7.29
N THR A 170 9.54 -19.00 6.21
CA THR A 170 10.28 -17.78 5.87
C THR A 170 10.09 -16.71 6.96
N VAL A 171 8.86 -16.50 7.41
CA VAL A 171 8.56 -15.54 8.51
C VAL A 171 9.31 -15.92 9.78
N VAL A 172 9.30 -17.22 10.14
CA VAL A 172 10.03 -17.73 11.32
C VAL A 172 11.55 -17.54 11.18
N SER A 173 12.08 -17.76 9.98
CA SER A 173 13.52 -17.62 9.74
C SER A 173 14.03 -16.19 9.83
N MET A 174 13.16 -15.21 9.53
CA MET A 174 13.47 -13.78 9.65
C MET A 174 13.37 -13.28 11.10
N ASP A 175 12.57 -13.95 11.94
CA ASP A 175 12.36 -13.68 13.37
C ASP A 175 12.26 -12.19 13.71
N PRO A 176 11.25 -11.48 13.21
CA PRO A 176 11.07 -10.05 13.44
C PRO A 176 10.63 -9.75 14.88
N ASP A 177 10.94 -8.55 15.38
CA ASP A 177 10.41 -8.05 16.65
C ASP A 177 8.90 -7.78 16.57
N TYR A 178 8.41 -7.30 15.43
CA TYR A 178 7.01 -6.99 15.17
C TYR A 178 6.52 -7.62 13.87
N ILE A 179 5.25 -8.03 13.82
CA ILE A 179 4.57 -8.43 12.58
C ILE A 179 3.33 -7.57 12.43
N PHE A 180 3.32 -6.67 11.44
CA PHE A 180 2.16 -5.86 11.09
C PHE A 180 1.32 -6.58 10.04
N VAL A 181 0.03 -6.74 10.31
CA VAL A 181 -0.89 -7.51 9.49
C VAL A 181 -2.06 -6.63 9.04
N MET A 182 -2.18 -6.42 7.75
CA MET A 182 -3.32 -5.78 7.10
C MET A 182 -4.25 -6.85 6.53
N ASP A 183 -5.51 -6.85 6.93
CA ASP A 183 -6.53 -7.79 6.46
C ASP A 183 -7.23 -7.23 5.21
N ARG A 184 -6.79 -7.68 4.03
CA ARG A 184 -7.39 -7.23 2.77
C ARG A 184 -8.83 -7.70 2.59
N ASP A 185 -9.11 -8.93 2.97
CA ASP A 185 -10.43 -9.50 2.74
C ASP A 185 -11.48 -8.82 3.60
N SER A 186 -11.12 -8.45 4.84
CA SER A 186 -11.94 -7.54 5.68
C SER A 186 -12.04 -6.14 5.08
N ALA A 187 -10.95 -5.61 4.50
CA ALA A 187 -10.93 -4.27 3.91
C ALA A 187 -11.93 -4.09 2.77
N ILE A 188 -12.16 -5.14 1.98
CA ILE A 188 -13.08 -5.11 0.83
C ILE A 188 -14.39 -5.84 1.06
N GLY A 189 -14.63 -6.35 2.28
CA GLY A 189 -15.86 -7.02 2.66
C GLY A 189 -16.07 -8.37 1.97
N THR A 190 -15.02 -9.17 1.81
CA THR A 190 -15.11 -10.51 1.20
C THR A 190 -15.89 -11.46 2.12
N GLU A 191 -17.08 -11.89 1.68
CA GLU A 191 -17.91 -12.80 2.46
C GLU A 191 -17.24 -14.19 2.62
N GLY A 192 -17.26 -14.73 3.82
CA GLY A 192 -16.73 -16.06 4.14
C GLY A 192 -15.20 -16.16 4.10
N ALA A 193 -14.49 -15.03 4.02
CA ALA A 193 -13.04 -15.03 4.10
C ALA A 193 -12.55 -15.45 5.50
N GLN A 194 -11.40 -16.09 5.53
CA GLN A 194 -10.70 -16.39 6.77
C GLN A 194 -10.10 -15.10 7.33
N LEU A 195 -10.35 -14.82 8.61
CA LEU A 195 -9.85 -13.60 9.25
C LEU A 195 -8.31 -13.66 9.40
N ALA A 196 -7.68 -12.49 9.35
CA ALA A 196 -6.22 -12.38 9.51
C ALA A 196 -5.71 -13.06 10.79
N ARG A 197 -6.46 -12.98 11.89
CA ARG A 197 -6.10 -13.64 13.15
C ARG A 197 -6.05 -15.16 13.00
N GLU A 198 -7.00 -15.77 12.31
CA GLU A 198 -7.05 -17.22 12.08
C GLU A 198 -5.89 -17.70 11.19
N ILE A 199 -5.49 -16.88 10.20
CA ILE A 199 -4.35 -17.18 9.32
C ILE A 199 -3.04 -17.12 10.11
N MET A 200 -2.89 -16.13 11.00
CA MET A 200 -1.69 -15.90 11.80
C MET A 200 -1.63 -16.79 13.06
N GLU A 201 -2.72 -17.43 13.48
CA GLU A 201 -2.73 -18.46 14.53
C GLU A 201 -2.22 -19.80 13.98
N ASN A 202 -0.96 -19.80 13.55
CA ASN A 202 -0.26 -20.93 12.98
C ASN A 202 0.85 -21.39 13.93
N GLU A 203 1.07 -22.71 14.05
CA GLU A 203 2.09 -23.28 14.95
C GLU A 203 3.52 -22.76 14.68
N LEU A 204 3.82 -22.33 13.46
CA LEU A 204 5.11 -21.74 13.11
C LEU A 204 5.18 -20.30 13.62
N ILE A 205 4.18 -19.49 13.35
CA ILE A 205 4.11 -18.09 13.82
C ILE A 205 4.15 -18.02 15.35
N MET A 206 3.49 -18.95 16.05
CA MET A 206 3.53 -19.02 17.52
C MET A 206 4.92 -19.25 18.09
N LYS A 207 5.91 -19.65 17.28
CA LYS A 207 7.30 -19.83 17.69
C LYS A 207 8.13 -18.55 17.58
N THR A 208 7.67 -17.54 16.83
CA THR A 208 8.36 -16.25 16.67
C THR A 208 8.40 -15.47 17.96
N ASP A 209 9.39 -14.63 18.12
CA ASP A 209 9.49 -13.73 19.28
C ASP A 209 8.39 -12.66 19.22
N ALA A 210 7.98 -12.22 18.03
CA ALA A 210 6.85 -11.33 17.87
C ALA A 210 5.55 -11.91 18.49
N TYR A 211 5.24 -13.19 18.25
CA TYR A 211 4.05 -13.83 18.83
C TYR A 211 4.16 -13.94 20.36
N LYS A 212 5.29 -14.47 20.87
CA LYS A 212 5.51 -14.69 22.31
C LYS A 212 5.43 -13.40 23.12
N ASN A 213 5.84 -12.28 22.52
CA ASN A 213 5.86 -10.96 23.14
C ASN A 213 4.56 -10.17 22.87
N GLY A 214 3.55 -10.75 22.19
CA GLY A 214 2.30 -10.07 21.86
C GLY A 214 2.47 -8.92 20.86
N LYS A 215 3.49 -9.00 20.00
CA LYS A 215 3.83 -7.97 19.00
C LYS A 215 3.36 -8.31 17.58
N ILE A 216 2.33 -9.16 17.45
CA ILE A 216 1.58 -9.29 16.20
C ILE A 216 0.49 -8.23 16.19
N VAL A 217 0.65 -7.27 15.29
CA VAL A 217 -0.14 -6.06 15.19
C VAL A 217 -1.14 -6.17 14.05
N TYR A 218 -2.40 -6.31 14.38
CA TYR A 218 -3.47 -6.26 13.38
C TYR A 218 -3.95 -4.82 13.21
N LEU A 219 -3.84 -4.28 11.99
CA LEU A 219 -4.26 -2.91 11.69
C LEU A 219 -5.78 -2.80 11.80
N GLU A 220 -6.29 -1.94 12.71
CA GLU A 220 -7.69 -1.96 13.14
C GLU A 220 -8.67 -1.48 12.07
N HIS A 221 -8.21 -0.59 11.15
CA HIS A 221 -9.03 -0.01 10.09
C HIS A 221 -8.55 -0.49 8.70
N PRO A 222 -8.63 -1.79 8.37
CA PRO A 222 -8.02 -2.34 7.16
C PRO A 222 -8.51 -1.67 5.87
N ALA A 223 -9.76 -1.21 5.80
CA ALA A 223 -10.28 -0.47 4.66
C ALA A 223 -9.52 0.85 4.43
N VAL A 224 -9.12 1.54 5.49
CA VAL A 224 -8.31 2.78 5.40
C VAL A 224 -6.92 2.45 4.89
N TRP A 225 -6.25 1.48 5.48
CA TRP A 225 -4.92 1.03 5.09
C TRP A 225 -4.86 0.48 3.66
N TYR A 226 -5.94 -0.14 3.19
CA TYR A 226 -5.96 -0.74 1.87
C TYR A 226 -6.41 0.19 0.74
N THR A 227 -7.38 1.11 1.00
CA THR A 227 -8.03 1.86 -0.07
C THR A 227 -7.93 3.38 0.05
N ALA A 228 -7.66 3.93 1.23
CA ALA A 228 -7.83 5.36 1.50
C ALA A 228 -6.55 6.08 1.98
N GLU A 229 -5.39 5.44 1.95
CA GLU A 229 -4.14 5.94 2.53
C GLU A 229 -3.67 7.32 2.00
N GLY A 230 -4.21 7.79 0.89
CA GLY A 230 -3.80 9.07 0.27
C GLY A 230 -4.43 10.33 0.84
N GLY A 231 -5.24 10.26 1.90
CA GLY A 231 -5.99 11.40 2.46
C GLY A 231 -5.61 11.78 3.89
N ILE A 232 -5.86 13.04 4.28
CA ILE A 232 -5.61 13.56 5.64
C ILE A 232 -6.35 12.73 6.70
N THR A 233 -7.63 12.43 6.49
CA THR A 233 -8.43 11.64 7.44
C THR A 233 -7.89 10.21 7.54
N ALA A 234 -7.47 9.62 6.43
CA ALA A 234 -6.88 8.31 6.43
C ALA A 234 -5.55 8.28 7.19
N LEU A 235 -4.68 9.26 6.95
CA LEU A 235 -3.41 9.38 7.68
C LEU A 235 -3.62 9.55 9.20
N ASP A 236 -4.63 10.34 9.61
CA ASP A 236 -5.01 10.51 11.01
C ASP A 236 -5.42 9.17 11.67
N VAL A 237 -6.23 8.38 10.97
CA VAL A 237 -6.65 7.04 11.41
C VAL A 237 -5.46 6.08 11.47
N MET A 238 -4.62 6.06 10.46
CA MET A 238 -3.43 5.19 10.40
C MET A 238 -2.46 5.48 11.56
N LEU A 239 -2.21 6.75 11.86
CA LEU A 239 -1.38 7.14 13.00
C LEU A 239 -2.04 6.75 14.32
N SER A 240 -3.36 6.89 14.44
CA SER A 240 -4.10 6.49 15.66
C SER A 240 -4.04 4.98 15.90
N ASP A 241 -4.14 4.17 14.84
CA ASP A 241 -3.97 2.72 14.92
C ASP A 241 -2.58 2.36 15.47
N LEU A 242 -1.51 2.98 14.92
CA LEU A 242 -0.14 2.73 15.38
C LEU A 242 0.09 3.20 16.82
N GLU A 243 -0.46 4.34 17.21
CA GLU A 243 -0.38 4.86 18.59
C GLU A 243 -1.08 3.96 19.61
N GLY A 244 -2.24 3.41 19.25
CA GLY A 244 -3.00 2.47 20.08
C GLY A 244 -2.25 1.18 20.39
N ILE A 245 -1.42 0.74 19.44
CA ILE A 245 -0.73 -0.55 19.48
C ILE A 245 0.67 -0.43 20.08
N LEU A 246 1.37 0.65 19.80
CA LEU A 246 2.75 0.90 20.24
C LEU A 246 2.83 1.62 21.61
N GLN A 247 1.94 1.31 22.54
CA GLN A 247 1.90 1.91 23.87
C GLN A 247 3.05 1.48 24.77
#